data_2f7ce4890ee689bb8c9aa023da2fd22f
#
_entry.id   2f7ce4890ee689bb8c9aa023da2fd22f
#
_cell.length_a   1.000
_cell.length_b   1.000
_cell.length_c   1.000
_cell.angle_alpha   90.00
_cell.angle_beta   90.00
_cell.angle_gamma   90.00
#
_symmetry.space_group_name_H-M   'P 1'
#
loop_
_entity.id
_entity.type
_entity.pdbx_description
1 polymer ?
#
loop_
_entity_poly.entity_id
_entity_poly.type
_entity_poly.pdbx_seq_one_letter_code
_entity_poly.pdbx_strand_id
1 'polypeptide(L)'
;FKSTPLLSEMPIGSYVDYTATGGSIGSKKVTCSSGNSSCTGIIANSSNDGTYGYCKDEKYKYTTKGYRIAYMKQNDSSEKQAFLVSASSLECINNIENADTKAIKYCNLNYVDGDCSCQDNDNNGVCDSASSDVWSINDNDFYAITKEISGVGRKLTNFSSKLDAVNCDNTFSSKECGYNNDILDNGGYYYFNAKSNNNSIYWDPAVRSINTKESGSLGLRPVIKMSSNVVVTGGDGTINSPYTISNNDIIINDD
;
A
#
# COMPACT_ATOMS: atom_id res chain seq x y z
N PHE A 1 -6.36 -19.62 28.79
CA PHE A 1 -6.04 -18.27 28.25
C PHE A 1 -6.27 -18.30 26.74
N LYS A 2 -7.16 -17.45 26.23
CA LYS A 2 -7.34 -17.29 24.79
C LYS A 2 -6.19 -16.39 24.31
N SER A 3 -5.28 -16.90 23.50
CA SER A 3 -4.20 -16.09 22.95
C SER A 3 -4.78 -14.94 22.14
N THR A 4 -4.19 -13.75 22.27
CA THR A 4 -4.54 -12.61 21.43
C THR A 4 -4.22 -12.97 19.97
N PRO A 5 -5.18 -12.85 19.03
CA PRO A 5 -4.98 -13.29 17.67
C PRO A 5 -3.95 -12.42 16.95
N LEU A 6 -3.14 -13.03 16.09
CA LEU A 6 -2.17 -12.32 15.26
C LEU A 6 -2.88 -11.59 14.11
N LEU A 7 -2.34 -10.45 13.70
CA LEU A 7 -2.84 -9.73 12.53
C LEU A 7 -2.75 -10.59 11.26
N SER A 8 -1.74 -11.44 11.16
CA SER A 8 -1.55 -12.37 10.05
C SER A 8 -2.56 -13.53 9.99
N GLU A 9 -3.43 -13.65 10.99
CA GLU A 9 -4.55 -14.60 11.01
C GLU A 9 -5.87 -13.98 10.56
N MET A 10 -5.89 -12.65 10.37
CA MET A 10 -7.10 -11.92 10.01
C MET A 10 -7.40 -12.03 8.51
N PRO A 11 -8.69 -11.89 8.12
CA PRO A 11 -9.09 -12.00 6.71
C PRO A 11 -8.45 -10.93 5.82
N ILE A 12 -8.07 -11.33 4.61
CA ILE A 12 -7.66 -10.41 3.55
C ILE A 12 -8.81 -9.42 3.25
N GLY A 13 -8.46 -8.16 3.04
CA GLY A 13 -9.41 -7.08 2.80
C GLY A 13 -9.90 -6.37 4.05
N SER A 14 -9.63 -6.92 5.25
CA SER A 14 -10.00 -6.27 6.52
C SER A 14 -9.28 -4.94 6.70
N TYR A 15 -9.97 -3.98 7.32
CA TYR A 15 -9.42 -2.68 7.67
C TYR A 15 -8.62 -2.74 8.97
N VAL A 16 -7.53 -1.99 9.01
CA VAL A 16 -6.61 -1.89 10.14
C VAL A 16 -6.39 -0.43 10.49
N ASP A 17 -6.47 -0.09 11.76
CA ASP A 17 -6.12 1.22 12.29
C ASP A 17 -4.61 1.29 12.51
N TYR A 18 -3.92 1.67 11.45
CA TYR A 18 -2.47 1.83 11.41
C TYR A 18 -2.12 3.31 11.35
N THR A 19 -1.22 3.74 12.23
CA THR A 19 -0.73 5.13 12.28
C THR A 19 0.74 5.18 11.95
N ALA A 20 1.12 6.01 10.98
CA ALA A 20 2.49 6.22 10.57
C ALA A 20 3.24 7.16 11.53
N THR A 21 4.52 6.88 11.78
CA THR A 21 5.42 7.74 12.58
C THR A 21 6.56 8.34 11.77
N GLY A 22 6.71 7.88 10.51
CA GLY A 22 7.75 8.34 9.61
C GLY A 22 8.95 7.40 9.53
N GLY A 23 9.83 7.72 8.60
CA GLY A 23 11.04 6.95 8.32
C GLY A 23 12.24 7.86 8.02
N SER A 24 13.25 7.32 7.35
CA SER A 24 14.43 8.09 6.93
C SER A 24 14.87 7.78 5.51
N ILE A 25 15.45 8.77 4.86
CA ILE A 25 16.08 8.65 3.54
C ILE A 25 17.55 8.97 3.72
N GLY A 26 18.43 8.00 3.51
CA GLY A 26 19.82 8.15 3.86
C GLY A 26 19.97 8.54 5.34
N SER A 27 20.63 9.66 5.61
CA SER A 27 20.75 10.23 6.95
C SER A 27 19.64 11.22 7.32
N LYS A 28 18.75 11.56 6.38
CA LYS A 28 17.70 12.56 6.56
C LYS A 28 16.44 11.94 7.13
N LYS A 29 16.05 12.34 8.33
CA LYS A 29 14.80 11.90 8.94
C LYS A 29 13.58 12.49 8.20
N VAL A 30 12.63 11.64 7.84
CA VAL A 30 11.32 12.01 7.30
C VAL A 30 10.30 11.81 8.41
N THR A 31 9.63 12.87 8.82
CA THR A 31 8.63 12.83 9.88
C THR A 31 7.28 13.27 9.35
N CYS A 32 6.23 12.69 9.89
CA CYS A 32 4.88 13.20 9.69
C CYS A 32 4.68 14.47 10.52
N SER A 33 4.25 15.55 9.88
CA SER A 33 3.87 16.75 10.60
C SER A 33 2.58 16.52 11.39
N SER A 34 2.52 17.00 12.63
CA SER A 34 1.28 16.96 13.41
C SER A 34 0.17 17.71 12.66
N GLY A 35 -0.98 17.09 12.54
CA GLY A 35 -2.11 17.63 11.76
C GLY A 35 -2.10 17.31 10.27
N ASN A 36 -1.07 16.63 9.75
CA ASN A 36 -1.09 16.11 8.40
C ASN A 36 -1.82 14.75 8.40
N SER A 37 -3.05 14.77 7.91
CA SER A 37 -3.91 13.58 7.82
C SER A 37 -3.32 12.44 6.99
N SER A 38 -2.45 12.75 6.04
CA SER A 38 -1.78 11.75 5.20
C SER A 38 -0.78 10.88 5.97
N CYS A 39 -0.40 11.27 7.18
CA CYS A 39 0.50 10.51 8.02
C CYS A 39 -0.20 9.66 9.10
N THR A 40 -1.51 9.70 9.20
CA THR A 40 -2.24 9.03 10.29
C THR A 40 -2.74 7.63 9.92
N GLY A 41 -2.52 7.17 8.72
CA GLY A 41 -3.10 5.91 8.23
C GLY A 41 -4.62 5.98 7.99
N ILE A 42 -5.24 7.10 8.36
CA ILE A 42 -6.65 7.40 8.12
C ILE A 42 -6.71 8.61 7.20
N ILE A 43 -7.37 8.46 6.06
CA ILE A 43 -7.51 9.55 5.11
C ILE A 43 -8.60 10.49 5.59
N ALA A 44 -8.25 11.73 5.88
CA ALA A 44 -9.24 12.75 6.13
C ALA A 44 -9.97 13.12 4.83
N ASN A 45 -11.24 13.48 4.95
CA ASN A 45 -12.06 13.94 3.82
C ASN A 45 -11.73 15.38 3.45
N SER A 46 -10.46 15.72 3.31
CA SER A 46 -10.09 17.05 2.88
C SER A 46 -9.79 17.06 1.38
N SER A 47 -9.98 18.19 0.76
CA SER A 47 -9.71 18.38 -0.67
C SER A 47 -8.25 18.21 -1.08
N ASN A 48 -7.35 18.01 -0.13
CA ASN A 48 -5.90 17.96 -0.34
C ASN A 48 -5.28 16.63 0.09
N ASP A 49 -6.06 15.61 0.41
CA ASP A 49 -5.60 14.38 1.01
C ASP A 49 -5.20 13.29 0.01
N GLY A 50 -5.14 13.60 -1.26
CA GLY A 50 -4.72 12.65 -2.29
C GLY A 50 -5.73 11.57 -2.64
N THR A 51 -6.97 11.69 -2.19
CA THR A 51 -8.04 10.72 -2.47
C THR A 51 -8.68 10.90 -3.84
N TYR A 52 -8.06 11.65 -4.71
CA TYR A 52 -8.61 12.02 -6.01
C TYR A 52 -7.98 11.22 -7.15
N GLY A 53 -8.78 10.88 -8.11
CA GLY A 53 -8.32 10.50 -9.43
C GLY A 53 -7.56 11.67 -10.05
N TYR A 54 -6.42 11.48 -10.67
CA TYR A 54 -5.51 12.55 -11.09
C TYR A 54 -5.20 13.60 -10.02
N CYS A 55 -5.32 13.27 -8.76
CA CYS A 55 -4.96 14.10 -7.62
C CYS A 55 -5.68 15.47 -7.53
N LYS A 56 -6.44 15.89 -8.50
CA LYS A 56 -7.13 17.19 -8.55
C LYS A 56 -8.51 17.14 -9.18
N ASP A 57 -8.93 15.99 -9.70
CA ASP A 57 -10.22 15.84 -10.35
C ASP A 57 -11.25 15.28 -9.36
N GLU A 58 -12.16 16.16 -8.89
CA GLU A 58 -13.20 15.77 -7.92
C GLU A 58 -14.13 14.67 -8.41
N LYS A 59 -14.24 14.43 -9.72
CA LYS A 59 -15.04 13.37 -10.31
C LYS A 59 -14.63 11.98 -9.80
N TYR A 60 -13.37 11.81 -9.44
CA TYR A 60 -12.79 10.54 -9.00
C TYR A 60 -12.37 10.55 -7.54
N LYS A 61 -13.00 11.40 -6.74
CA LYS A 61 -12.74 11.50 -5.31
C LYS A 61 -13.16 10.22 -4.60
N TYR A 62 -12.24 9.70 -3.81
CA TYR A 62 -12.48 8.55 -2.95
C TYR A 62 -12.40 8.96 -1.48
N THR A 63 -13.31 8.43 -0.68
CA THR A 63 -13.42 8.76 0.76
C THR A 63 -13.08 7.58 1.65
N THR A 64 -12.53 6.51 1.08
CA THR A 64 -12.15 5.31 1.82
C THR A 64 -10.95 5.62 2.72
N LYS A 65 -11.04 5.24 3.99
CA LYS A 65 -10.08 5.54 5.04
C LYS A 65 -9.27 4.30 5.42
N GLY A 66 -8.10 4.54 6.02
CA GLY A 66 -7.31 3.53 6.70
C GLY A 66 -6.43 2.69 5.79
N TYR A 67 -6.01 1.57 6.34
CA TYR A 67 -5.24 0.54 5.66
C TYR A 67 -6.02 -0.76 5.62
N ARG A 68 -5.70 -1.60 4.66
CA ARG A 68 -6.34 -2.90 4.49
C ARG A 68 -5.30 -3.99 4.40
N ILE A 69 -5.61 -5.16 4.94
CA ILE A 69 -4.79 -6.36 4.74
C ILE A 69 -4.90 -6.75 3.26
N ALA A 70 -3.80 -6.63 2.54
CA ALA A 70 -3.77 -6.85 1.09
C ALA A 70 -3.42 -8.28 0.72
N TYR A 71 -2.44 -8.87 1.40
CA TYR A 71 -2.01 -10.25 1.22
C TYR A 71 -1.18 -10.71 2.42
N MET A 72 -0.86 -12.00 2.46
CA MET A 72 0.00 -12.62 3.47
C MET A 72 1.20 -13.27 2.80
N LYS A 73 2.35 -13.28 3.51
CA LYS A 73 3.55 -13.97 3.06
C LYS A 73 4.30 -14.55 4.26
N GLN A 74 4.96 -15.67 4.09
CA GLN A 74 5.90 -16.19 5.08
C GLN A 74 7.24 -15.46 4.96
N ASN A 75 7.83 -15.13 6.10
CA ASN A 75 9.21 -14.65 6.19
C ASN A 75 10.22 -15.82 6.11
N ASP A 76 11.50 -15.51 6.20
CA ASP A 76 12.58 -16.52 6.14
C ASP A 76 12.54 -17.48 7.33
N SER A 77 11.94 -17.09 8.45
CA SER A 77 11.70 -17.92 9.65
C SER A 77 10.41 -18.75 9.56
N SER A 78 9.74 -18.75 8.40
CA SER A 78 8.46 -19.41 8.16
C SER A 78 7.28 -18.83 8.96
N GLU A 79 7.43 -17.65 9.55
CA GLU A 79 6.36 -16.95 10.22
C GLU A 79 5.53 -16.17 9.21
N LYS A 80 4.23 -16.16 9.43
CA LYS A 80 3.29 -15.46 8.54
C LYS A 80 3.23 -13.97 8.87
N GLN A 81 3.41 -13.13 7.87
CA GLN A 81 3.35 -11.67 7.98
C GLN A 81 2.19 -11.12 7.15
N ALA A 82 1.51 -10.11 7.69
CA ALA A 82 0.50 -9.35 6.96
C ALA A 82 1.15 -8.19 6.20
N PHE A 83 0.67 -7.95 4.98
CA PHE A 83 1.04 -6.79 4.18
C PHE A 83 -0.18 -5.90 4.04
N LEU A 84 -0.05 -4.67 4.53
CA LEU A 84 -1.11 -3.68 4.43
C LEU A 84 -0.91 -2.83 3.19
N VAL A 85 -2.02 -2.36 2.63
CA VAL A 85 -2.04 -1.29 1.62
C VAL A 85 -2.99 -0.20 2.07
N SER A 86 -2.69 1.05 1.80
CA SER A 86 -3.64 2.13 2.08
C SER A 86 -4.94 1.91 1.30
N ALA A 87 -6.07 2.13 1.95
CA ALA A 87 -7.39 1.91 1.35
C ALA A 87 -7.65 2.83 0.14
N SER A 88 -7.01 3.99 0.12
CA SER A 88 -6.98 4.89 -1.05
C SER A 88 -5.63 5.62 -1.13
N SER A 89 -5.47 6.46 -2.15
CA SER A 89 -4.26 7.28 -2.30
C SER A 89 -4.09 8.25 -1.14
N LEU A 90 -2.91 8.28 -0.53
CA LEU A 90 -2.60 9.12 0.63
C LEU A 90 -2.09 10.50 0.23
N GLU A 91 -1.45 10.60 -0.92
CA GLU A 91 -0.97 11.85 -1.48
C GLU A 91 -0.81 11.75 -3.00
N CYS A 92 -0.61 12.90 -3.63
CA CYS A 92 -0.28 13.01 -5.04
C CYS A 92 1.22 13.05 -5.24
N ILE A 93 1.70 12.29 -6.20
CA ILE A 93 3.09 12.33 -6.66
C ILE A 93 3.13 12.66 -8.14
N ASN A 94 4.11 13.47 -8.53
CA ASN A 94 4.24 13.94 -9.92
C ASN A 94 5.07 12.99 -10.78
N ASN A 95 5.86 12.14 -10.15
CA ASN A 95 6.71 11.18 -10.81
C ASN A 95 6.82 9.91 -9.96
N ILE A 96 6.74 8.75 -10.61
CA ILE A 96 6.90 7.44 -9.98
C ILE A 96 8.31 7.21 -9.42
N GLU A 97 9.34 7.86 -9.96
CA GLU A 97 10.72 7.69 -9.51
C GLU A 97 10.93 8.03 -8.03
N ASN A 98 10.04 8.86 -7.48
CA ASN A 98 10.06 9.24 -6.06
C ASN A 98 9.02 8.47 -5.20
N ALA A 99 8.38 7.44 -5.75
CA ALA A 99 7.29 6.78 -5.06
C ALA A 99 7.71 6.13 -3.75
N ASP A 100 8.85 5.41 -3.73
CA ASP A 100 9.35 4.76 -2.51
C ASP A 100 9.87 5.79 -1.51
N THR A 101 10.54 6.84 -1.96
CA THR A 101 10.94 7.99 -1.12
C THR A 101 9.73 8.62 -0.43
N LYS A 102 8.62 8.75 -1.13
CA LYS A 102 7.39 9.28 -0.55
C LYS A 102 6.70 8.28 0.37
N ALA A 103 6.77 6.99 0.04
CA ALA A 103 6.15 5.93 0.83
C ALA A 103 6.79 5.77 2.22
N ILE A 104 8.10 5.98 2.35
CA ILE A 104 8.84 5.76 3.60
C ILE A 104 8.31 6.55 4.80
N LYS A 105 7.70 7.71 4.57
CA LYS A 105 7.09 8.51 5.64
C LYS A 105 5.86 7.85 6.30
N TYR A 106 5.29 6.83 5.65
CA TYR A 106 4.18 6.07 6.20
C TYR A 106 4.62 4.88 7.05
N CYS A 107 5.89 4.80 7.40
CA CYS A 107 6.44 3.76 8.25
C CYS A 107 6.16 4.00 9.74
N ASN A 108 6.06 2.90 10.51
CA ASN A 108 6.01 2.91 11.96
C ASN A 108 6.80 1.73 12.51
N LEU A 109 7.95 2.02 13.12
CA LEU A 109 8.85 1.01 13.69
C LEU A 109 8.24 0.15 14.79
N ASN A 110 7.13 0.58 15.39
CA ASN A 110 6.43 -0.23 16.39
C ASN A 110 5.72 -1.44 15.76
N TYR A 111 5.51 -1.46 14.44
CA TYR A 111 4.70 -2.47 13.76
C TYR A 111 5.39 -3.16 12.60
N VAL A 112 6.55 -2.70 12.18
CA VAL A 112 7.33 -3.30 11.09
C VAL A 112 8.53 -4.06 11.64
N ASP A 113 9.08 -4.98 10.87
CA ASP A 113 10.07 -5.96 11.33
C ASP A 113 11.50 -5.43 11.31
N GLY A 114 11.69 -4.17 11.08
CA GLY A 114 13.03 -3.69 11.25
C GLY A 114 13.42 -2.37 10.61
N ASP A 115 12.97 -2.00 9.43
CA ASP A 115 13.57 -0.86 8.77
C ASP A 115 12.56 0.13 8.18
N CYS A 116 12.64 1.37 8.68
CA CYS A 116 11.96 2.55 8.14
C CYS A 116 12.93 3.47 7.39
N SER A 117 13.99 2.96 6.83
CA SER A 117 14.99 3.72 6.07
C SER A 117 15.12 3.24 4.63
N CYS A 118 15.55 4.11 3.75
CA CYS A 118 16.01 3.76 2.43
C CYS A 118 17.42 4.31 2.17
N GLN A 119 18.16 3.65 1.28
CA GLN A 119 19.48 4.08 0.89
C GLN A 119 19.38 5.19 -0.16
N ASP A 120 20.09 6.27 0.09
CA ASP A 120 20.33 7.39 -0.82
C ASP A 120 21.85 7.48 -1.03
N ASN A 121 22.34 6.78 -2.05
CA ASN A 121 23.78 6.58 -2.25
C ASN A 121 24.47 7.81 -2.83
N ASP A 122 23.73 8.65 -3.54
CA ASP A 122 24.26 9.88 -4.17
C ASP A 122 23.86 11.16 -3.43
N ASN A 123 23.17 11.05 -2.29
CA ASN A 123 22.71 12.15 -1.45
C ASN A 123 21.79 13.16 -2.17
N ASN A 124 21.02 12.71 -3.16
CA ASN A 124 20.09 13.56 -3.89
C ASN A 124 18.71 13.68 -3.20
N GLY A 125 18.48 12.95 -2.12
CA GLY A 125 17.22 12.95 -1.35
C GLY A 125 16.16 12.00 -1.96
N VAL A 126 16.56 11.08 -2.82
CA VAL A 126 15.72 10.05 -3.45
C VAL A 126 16.22 8.68 -3.00
N CYS A 127 15.30 7.73 -2.83
CA CYS A 127 15.66 6.35 -2.53
C CYS A 127 16.25 5.68 -3.78
N ASP A 128 17.50 5.23 -3.70
CA ASP A 128 18.13 4.43 -4.74
C ASP A 128 17.83 2.95 -4.62
N SER A 129 17.64 2.49 -3.38
CA SER A 129 17.26 1.12 -3.10
C SER A 129 16.29 1.04 -1.95
N ALA A 130 15.22 0.28 -2.13
CA ALA A 130 14.23 0.04 -1.08
C ALA A 130 14.78 -1.01 -0.10
N SER A 131 15.37 -0.56 1.00
CA SER A 131 15.69 -1.39 2.16
C SER A 131 14.66 -1.27 3.28
N SER A 132 13.56 -0.58 3.02
CA SER A 132 12.53 -0.30 4.02
C SER A 132 11.40 -1.31 3.97
N ASP A 133 10.69 -1.48 5.09
CA ASP A 133 9.47 -2.26 5.18
C ASP A 133 8.22 -1.50 4.71
N VAL A 134 8.43 -0.34 4.07
CA VAL A 134 7.37 0.46 3.43
C VAL A 134 7.84 0.95 2.06
N TRP A 135 7.03 0.67 1.05
CA TRP A 135 7.29 1.03 -0.34
C TRP A 135 5.99 1.33 -1.08
N SER A 136 6.08 1.80 -2.31
CA SER A 136 4.93 1.93 -3.22
C SER A 136 4.56 0.59 -3.85
N ILE A 137 3.28 0.34 -4.09
CA ILE A 137 2.80 -0.93 -4.71
C ILE A 137 3.62 -1.23 -5.97
N ASN A 138 4.30 -2.38 -5.97
CA ASN A 138 5.13 -2.84 -7.09
C ASN A 138 4.53 -4.09 -7.77
N ASP A 139 5.26 -4.63 -8.74
CA ASP A 139 4.88 -5.81 -9.50
C ASP A 139 4.66 -7.07 -8.62
N ASN A 140 5.47 -7.23 -7.58
CA ASN A 140 5.35 -8.37 -6.66
C ASN A 140 4.12 -8.25 -5.77
N ASP A 141 3.81 -7.03 -5.32
CA ASP A 141 2.60 -6.77 -4.52
C ASP A 141 1.35 -7.01 -5.36
N PHE A 142 1.33 -6.50 -6.59
CA PHE A 142 0.24 -6.72 -7.52
C PHE A 142 0.02 -8.21 -7.79
N TYR A 143 1.11 -8.96 -8.01
CA TYR A 143 1.05 -10.42 -8.16
C TYR A 143 0.45 -11.09 -6.92
N ALA A 144 0.90 -10.73 -5.73
CA ALA A 144 0.42 -11.30 -4.48
C ALA A 144 -1.06 -10.99 -4.24
N ILE A 145 -1.48 -9.73 -4.42
CA ILE A 145 -2.88 -9.30 -4.24
C ILE A 145 -3.80 -10.04 -5.21
N THR A 146 -3.43 -10.11 -6.49
CA THR A 146 -4.25 -10.80 -7.49
C THR A 146 -4.32 -12.30 -7.25
N LYS A 147 -3.25 -12.92 -6.76
CA LYS A 147 -3.20 -14.34 -6.41
C LYS A 147 -4.13 -14.67 -5.24
N GLU A 148 -4.13 -13.86 -4.19
CA GLU A 148 -5.01 -14.05 -3.02
C GLU A 148 -6.49 -14.01 -3.41
N ILE A 149 -6.86 -13.15 -4.34
CA ILE A 149 -8.26 -12.88 -4.67
C ILE A 149 -8.79 -13.78 -5.77
N SER A 150 -7.99 -14.07 -6.79
CA SER A 150 -8.42 -14.86 -7.96
C SER A 150 -7.81 -16.26 -8.04
N GLY A 151 -6.87 -16.57 -7.14
CA GLY A 151 -6.07 -17.80 -7.23
C GLY A 151 -4.97 -17.75 -8.31
N VAL A 152 -4.93 -16.70 -9.13
CA VAL A 152 -3.97 -16.52 -10.23
C VAL A 152 -3.22 -15.22 -10.04
N GLY A 153 -1.94 -15.30 -9.70
CA GLY A 153 -1.05 -14.13 -9.62
C GLY A 153 -0.73 -13.58 -11.00
N ARG A 154 -0.71 -12.24 -11.12
CA ARG A 154 -0.41 -11.52 -12.35
C ARG A 154 0.67 -10.48 -12.11
N LYS A 155 1.52 -10.26 -13.10
CA LYS A 155 2.60 -9.27 -13.05
C LYS A 155 2.28 -8.09 -13.93
N LEU A 156 2.56 -6.88 -13.44
CA LEU A 156 2.41 -5.64 -14.20
C LEU A 156 3.36 -5.59 -15.41
N THR A 157 4.57 -6.15 -15.26
CA THR A 157 5.59 -6.19 -16.31
C THR A 157 5.21 -7.06 -17.51
N ASN A 158 4.20 -7.91 -17.39
CA ASN A 158 3.65 -8.67 -18.51
C ASN A 158 2.71 -7.84 -19.39
N PHE A 159 2.43 -6.59 -19.01
CA PHE A 159 1.62 -5.67 -19.82
C PHE A 159 2.52 -4.87 -20.78
N SER A 160 2.89 -5.43 -21.91
CA SER A 160 3.60 -4.71 -22.98
C SER A 160 2.63 -3.84 -23.80
N SER A 161 1.35 -4.18 -23.79
CA SER A 161 0.25 -3.40 -24.37
C SER A 161 -1.08 -3.72 -23.65
N LYS A 162 -2.13 -2.93 -23.86
CA LYS A 162 -3.50 -3.23 -23.39
C LYS A 162 -4.01 -4.61 -23.85
N LEU A 163 -3.36 -5.20 -24.84
CA LEU A 163 -3.71 -6.46 -25.48
C LEU A 163 -3.05 -7.68 -24.83
N ASP A 164 -1.98 -7.47 -24.04
CA ASP A 164 -1.21 -8.57 -23.48
C ASP A 164 -1.69 -9.08 -22.13
N ALA A 165 -2.78 -8.55 -21.63
CA ALA A 165 -3.54 -9.19 -20.57
C ALA A 165 -4.21 -10.45 -21.13
N VAL A 166 -3.37 -11.38 -21.49
CA VAL A 166 -3.70 -12.62 -22.18
C VAL A 166 -4.91 -13.29 -21.54
N ASN A 167 -5.97 -13.44 -22.30
CA ASN A 167 -7.23 -14.10 -21.96
C ASN A 167 -8.13 -13.39 -20.93
N CYS A 168 -7.81 -12.17 -20.55
CA CYS A 168 -8.77 -11.32 -19.89
C CYS A 168 -9.23 -10.33 -20.95
N ASP A 169 -10.53 -10.26 -21.23
CA ASP A 169 -11.08 -9.27 -22.17
C ASP A 169 -10.34 -7.96 -22.04
N ASN A 170 -10.22 -7.21 -23.14
CA ASN A 170 -9.54 -5.91 -23.22
C ASN A 170 -9.96 -4.86 -22.17
N THR A 171 -10.80 -5.22 -21.23
CA THR A 171 -11.35 -4.36 -20.20
C THR A 171 -10.79 -4.61 -18.81
N PHE A 172 -9.81 -5.43 -18.56
CA PHE A 172 -9.22 -5.69 -17.22
C PHE A 172 -10.22 -5.72 -16.05
N SER A 173 -11.50 -5.72 -16.34
CA SER A 173 -12.61 -5.55 -15.42
C SER A 173 -13.32 -6.86 -15.09
N SER A 174 -12.96 -7.96 -15.74
CA SER A 174 -13.63 -9.23 -15.48
C SER A 174 -13.16 -9.79 -14.13
N LYS A 175 -14.12 -10.34 -13.37
CA LYS A 175 -13.82 -11.08 -12.12
C LYS A 175 -12.78 -12.19 -12.33
N GLU A 176 -12.78 -12.78 -13.51
CA GLU A 176 -11.90 -13.86 -13.91
C GLU A 176 -10.43 -13.41 -14.03
N CYS A 177 -10.21 -12.12 -14.27
CA CYS A 177 -8.87 -11.55 -14.30
C CYS A 177 -8.33 -11.17 -12.93
N GLY A 178 -9.12 -11.23 -11.88
CA GLY A 178 -8.71 -10.87 -10.52
C GLY A 178 -8.49 -9.38 -10.29
N TYR A 179 -8.87 -8.52 -11.24
CA TYR A 179 -8.74 -7.06 -11.12
C TYR A 179 -9.94 -6.40 -10.49
N ASN A 180 -11.10 -7.04 -10.54
CA ASN A 180 -12.31 -6.53 -9.92
C ASN A 180 -12.29 -6.87 -8.43
N ASN A 181 -11.35 -6.29 -7.71
CA ASN A 181 -11.31 -6.38 -6.27
C ASN A 181 -11.30 -4.99 -5.67
N ASP A 182 -11.99 -4.85 -4.57
CA ASP A 182 -12.15 -3.60 -3.87
C ASP A 182 -10.84 -3.08 -3.23
N ILE A 183 -9.82 -3.91 -3.05
CA ILE A 183 -8.49 -3.49 -2.58
C ILE A 183 -7.78 -2.66 -3.64
N LEU A 184 -7.80 -3.10 -4.90
CA LEU A 184 -7.18 -2.38 -6.00
C LEU A 184 -8.06 -1.23 -6.51
N ASP A 185 -9.38 -1.42 -6.54
CA ASP A 185 -10.33 -0.51 -7.17
C ASP A 185 -10.62 0.75 -6.33
N ASN A 186 -10.48 0.69 -5.01
CA ASN A 186 -10.82 1.80 -4.11
C ASN A 186 -9.71 2.87 -3.95
N GLY A 187 -8.63 2.76 -4.69
CA GLY A 187 -7.46 3.65 -4.50
C GLY A 187 -7.48 4.97 -5.28
N GLY A 188 -8.45 5.19 -6.13
CA GLY A 188 -8.41 6.26 -7.11
C GLY A 188 -7.46 5.95 -8.27
N TYR A 189 -7.03 6.98 -9.00
CA TYR A 189 -5.93 6.86 -9.95
C TYR A 189 -4.62 6.85 -9.17
N TYR A 190 -3.86 5.78 -9.23
CA TYR A 190 -2.58 5.69 -8.51
C TYR A 190 -1.53 4.96 -9.33
N TYR A 191 -0.26 5.30 -9.06
CA TYR A 191 0.87 4.61 -9.64
C TYR A 191 1.07 3.23 -9.03
N PHE A 192 1.42 2.29 -9.90
CA PHE A 192 2.23 1.14 -9.51
C PHE A 192 3.70 1.49 -9.69
N ASN A 193 4.56 1.05 -8.79
CA ASN A 193 6.01 1.19 -8.93
C ASN A 193 6.55 0.18 -9.96
N ALA A 194 6.18 0.40 -11.21
CA ALA A 194 6.57 -0.39 -12.36
C ALA A 194 6.51 0.47 -13.63
N LYS A 195 7.30 0.10 -14.62
CA LYS A 195 7.35 0.77 -15.93
C LYS A 195 7.13 -0.22 -17.07
N SER A 196 6.48 0.24 -18.13
CA SER A 196 6.36 -0.46 -19.41
C SER A 196 6.75 0.48 -20.53
N ASN A 197 7.76 0.10 -21.33
CA ASN A 197 8.25 0.92 -22.46
C ASN A 197 8.54 2.39 -22.06
N ASN A 198 9.22 2.61 -20.94
CA ASN A 198 9.51 3.92 -20.33
C ASN A 198 8.29 4.67 -19.76
N ASN A 199 7.09 4.13 -19.88
CA ASN A 199 5.88 4.73 -19.32
C ASN A 199 5.59 4.16 -17.93
N SER A 200 5.14 5.01 -17.02
CA SER A 200 4.67 4.59 -15.70
C SER A 200 3.36 3.82 -15.82
N ILE A 201 3.23 2.73 -15.07
CA ILE A 201 2.01 1.93 -14.98
C ILE A 201 1.14 2.48 -13.85
N TYR A 202 -0.15 2.65 -14.12
CA TYR A 202 -1.09 3.16 -13.13
C TYR A 202 -2.44 2.44 -13.19
N TRP A 203 -3.19 2.51 -12.09
CA TRP A 203 -4.58 2.08 -12.01
C TRP A 203 -5.52 3.20 -12.46
N ASP A 204 -6.47 2.86 -13.35
CA ASP A 204 -7.53 3.74 -13.81
C ASP A 204 -8.89 3.23 -13.33
N PRO A 205 -9.48 3.85 -12.28
CA PRO A 205 -10.74 3.40 -11.70
C PRO A 205 -11.95 3.70 -12.59
N ALA A 206 -11.84 4.63 -13.54
CA ALA A 206 -12.96 4.97 -14.43
C ALA A 206 -13.29 3.83 -15.38
N VAL A 207 -12.26 3.07 -15.78
CA VAL A 207 -12.38 1.91 -16.67
C VAL A 207 -11.97 0.61 -15.96
N ARG A 208 -11.64 0.68 -14.66
CA ARG A 208 -11.16 -0.43 -13.84
C ARG A 208 -10.07 -1.23 -14.52
N SER A 209 -9.06 -0.53 -14.99
CA SER A 209 -7.98 -1.13 -15.77
C SER A 209 -6.62 -0.58 -15.39
N ILE A 210 -5.59 -1.33 -15.78
CA ILE A 210 -4.20 -0.89 -15.76
C ILE A 210 -3.93 -0.13 -17.04
N ASN A 211 -3.28 1.01 -16.91
CA ASN A 211 -2.94 1.88 -18.03
C ASN A 211 -1.50 2.37 -17.91
N THR A 212 -0.97 2.98 -18.96
CA THR A 212 0.38 3.55 -18.99
C THR A 212 0.32 5.05 -19.28
N LYS A 213 1.24 5.80 -18.67
CA LYS A 213 1.30 7.25 -18.83
C LYS A 213 2.74 7.74 -18.81
N GLU A 214 3.09 8.62 -19.73
CA GLU A 214 4.45 9.19 -19.80
C GLU A 214 4.74 10.16 -18.65
N SER A 215 3.76 10.95 -18.25
CA SER A 215 3.89 11.94 -17.18
C SER A 215 2.54 12.28 -16.56
N GLY A 216 2.56 12.85 -15.37
CA GLY A 216 1.40 13.40 -14.68
C GLY A 216 1.38 13.09 -13.20
N SER A 217 0.48 13.76 -12.49
CA SER A 217 0.28 13.54 -11.06
C SER A 217 -0.76 12.44 -10.84
N LEU A 218 -0.40 11.42 -10.09
CA LEU A 218 -1.27 10.32 -9.68
C LEU A 218 -1.08 10.06 -8.18
N GLY A 219 -1.96 9.26 -7.61
CA GLY A 219 -1.92 8.93 -6.20
C GLY A 219 -0.79 7.97 -5.83
N LEU A 220 -0.39 8.03 -4.57
CA LEU A 220 0.51 7.07 -3.92
C LEU A 220 -0.28 6.22 -2.94
N ARG A 221 -0.12 4.90 -3.05
CA ARG A 221 -0.63 3.93 -2.09
C ARG A 221 0.52 3.12 -1.52
N PRO A 222 0.98 3.40 -0.29
CA PRO A 222 2.04 2.64 0.33
C PRO A 222 1.59 1.22 0.68
N VAL A 223 2.52 0.28 0.55
CA VAL A 223 2.47 -1.07 1.10
C VAL A 223 3.34 -1.10 2.35
N ILE A 224 2.86 -1.73 3.40
CA ILE A 224 3.53 -1.84 4.69
C ILE A 224 3.66 -3.32 5.04
N LYS A 225 4.89 -3.78 5.20
CA LYS A 225 5.21 -5.11 5.68
C LYS A 225 5.15 -5.10 7.21
N MET A 226 4.17 -5.79 7.76
CA MET A 226 3.96 -5.86 9.20
C MET A 226 4.86 -6.92 9.84
N SER A 227 5.30 -6.66 11.07
CA SER A 227 5.94 -7.70 11.88
C SER A 227 5.00 -8.88 12.13
N SER A 228 5.56 -10.09 12.20
CA SER A 228 4.81 -11.31 12.54
C SER A 228 4.21 -11.28 13.94
N ASN A 229 4.74 -10.43 14.84
CA ASN A 229 4.33 -10.30 16.24
C ASN A 229 3.13 -9.38 16.47
N VAL A 230 2.66 -8.70 15.43
CA VAL A 230 1.53 -7.77 15.58
C VAL A 230 0.25 -8.52 15.89
N VAL A 231 -0.39 -8.14 16.99
CA VAL A 231 -1.64 -8.73 17.49
C VAL A 231 -2.82 -7.77 17.32
N VAL A 232 -4.01 -8.34 17.22
CA VAL A 232 -5.26 -7.60 17.16
C VAL A 232 -5.83 -7.46 18.57
N THR A 233 -6.00 -6.22 19.02
CA THR A 233 -6.50 -5.89 20.36
C THR A 233 -7.98 -5.49 20.40
N GLY A 234 -8.59 -5.23 19.25
CA GLY A 234 -9.99 -4.85 19.13
C GLY A 234 -10.43 -4.62 17.68
N GLY A 235 -11.67 -4.20 17.50
CA GLY A 235 -12.29 -4.02 16.20
C GLY A 235 -12.78 -5.34 15.58
N ASP A 236 -13.48 -5.23 14.45
CA ASP A 236 -14.00 -6.37 13.69
C ASP A 236 -13.48 -6.40 12.23
N GLY A 237 -12.57 -5.48 11.89
CA GLY A 237 -11.95 -5.38 10.56
C GLY A 237 -12.84 -4.74 9.51
N THR A 238 -13.99 -4.18 9.89
CA THR A 238 -14.82 -3.38 8.98
C THR A 238 -14.30 -1.94 8.88
N ILE A 239 -14.76 -1.19 7.87
CA ILE A 239 -14.40 0.23 7.71
C ILE A 239 -14.86 1.09 8.90
N ASN A 240 -15.93 0.70 9.58
CA ASN A 240 -16.47 1.43 10.73
C ASN A 240 -15.87 0.99 12.07
N SER A 241 -15.23 -0.19 12.09
CA SER A 241 -14.60 -0.79 13.27
C SER A 241 -13.32 -1.53 12.82
N PRO A 242 -12.30 -0.80 12.32
CA PRO A 242 -11.05 -1.40 11.88
C PRO A 242 -10.36 -2.13 13.04
N TYR A 243 -9.56 -3.13 12.74
CA TYR A 243 -8.76 -3.78 13.75
C TYR A 243 -7.80 -2.78 14.40
N THR A 244 -7.88 -2.68 15.72
CA THR A 244 -6.82 -2.03 16.52
C THR A 244 -5.70 -3.02 16.75
N ILE A 245 -4.46 -2.55 16.71
CA ILE A 245 -3.27 -3.40 16.74
C ILE A 245 -2.31 -2.98 17.83
N SER A 246 -1.53 -3.94 18.31
CA SER A 246 -0.39 -3.74 19.21
C SER A 246 0.76 -4.66 18.81
N ASN A 247 1.97 -4.31 19.20
CA ASN A 247 3.11 -5.20 19.08
C ASN A 247 3.21 -6.06 20.36
N ASN A 248 3.30 -7.36 20.21
CA ASN A 248 3.33 -8.29 21.36
C ASN A 248 4.61 -8.17 22.20
N ASP A 249 5.70 -7.65 21.61
CA ASP A 249 6.97 -7.44 22.33
C ASP A 249 6.88 -6.36 23.42
N ILE A 250 5.83 -5.51 23.39
CA ILE A 250 5.62 -4.43 24.37
C ILE A 250 4.88 -4.94 25.63
N ILE A 251 4.27 -6.12 25.59
CA ILE A 251 3.40 -6.64 26.66
C ILE A 251 4.16 -7.41 27.75
N ILE A 252 5.47 -7.70 27.57
CA ILE A 252 6.22 -8.61 28.43
C ILE A 252 6.89 -7.91 29.66
N ASN A 253 6.76 -6.62 29.85
CA ASN A 253 7.52 -5.87 30.89
C ASN A 253 6.68 -5.19 31.98
N ASP A 254 5.50 -5.65 32.31
CA ASP A 254 4.75 -5.19 33.48
C ASP A 254 4.28 -6.37 34.35
N ASP A 255 5.25 -7.09 34.96
CA ASP A 255 5.08 -7.90 36.18
C ASP A 255 6.20 -7.61 37.20
#